data_dd0c27aeeda43aa543de88fd8d1e75d7
#
_entry.id   dd0c27aeeda43aa543de88fd8d1e75d7
#
_cell.length_a   1.000
_cell.length_b   1.000
_cell.length_c   1.000
_cell.angle_alpha   90.00
_cell.angle_beta   90.00
_cell.angle_gamma   90.00
#
_symmetry.space_group_name_H-M   'P 1'
#
loop_
_entity.id
_entity.type
_entity.pdbx_description
1 polymer ?
#
loop_
_entity_poly.entity_id
_entity_poly.type
_entity_poly.pdbx_seq_one_letter_code
_entity_poly.pdbx_strand_id
1 'polypeptide(L)'
;MKKLLCAVMVSLLSSAAWCDPIRIKDLVEFDGVRSNDLVGYGLVVGLNGTGDGLRNAPFTEEIMSNLLERLGVNVTGEQYQPKNVAAVFVTAALPPFARAGGQIDVTVSAIGDAKSLLGGTLIMTPLNGADGQIYAVAQGAIIAGGVSADGQAAKVVQGVPTAGMIPSGGRVEREVEFDFTQLDSMRLALRAPDFTTAERIEAAINAKMGSGSAEMLDAGTVLLQTKGRSPAHLVSRVENILVEPETKARVVVDQRSGTIVMGQDVRISRVAVAQGNLTLRIEETPVVSQPNPFAEGETILLPRTSVDIQNAPGTGLAEISGGTNLSEVVAGLNALGVAPHDMIDILKSINAAGALHAEFVVN
;
A
#
# COMPACT_ATOMS: atom_id res chain seq x y z
N MET A 1 0.26 -59.13 -13.64
CA MET A 1 1.21 -58.36 -12.81
C MET A 1 1.84 -57.17 -13.52
N LYS A 2 1.81 -57.01 -14.85
CA LYS A 2 2.37 -55.84 -15.56
C LYS A 2 1.46 -54.59 -15.60
N LYS A 3 0.16 -54.68 -15.26
CA LYS A 3 -0.78 -53.54 -15.27
C LYS A 3 -0.90 -52.83 -13.92
N LEU A 4 -0.34 -53.38 -12.84
CA LEU A 4 -0.36 -52.73 -11.50
C LEU A 4 0.86 -51.84 -11.28
N LEU A 5 1.93 -52.01 -12.09
CA LEU A 5 3.16 -51.22 -11.97
C LEU A 5 3.08 -49.82 -12.64
N CYS A 6 2.15 -49.64 -13.60
CA CYS A 6 1.94 -48.32 -14.24
C CYS A 6 1.09 -47.34 -13.42
N ALA A 7 0.29 -47.81 -12.47
CA ALA A 7 -0.58 -46.98 -11.67
C ALA A 7 0.15 -46.27 -10.49
N VAL A 8 1.30 -46.82 -10.06
CA VAL A 8 2.09 -46.23 -8.95
C VAL A 8 3.08 -45.14 -9.42
N MET A 9 3.38 -45.10 -10.74
CA MET A 9 4.35 -44.14 -11.29
C MET A 9 3.74 -42.75 -11.63
N VAL A 10 2.43 -42.56 -11.48
CA VAL A 10 1.74 -41.30 -11.78
C VAL A 10 1.48 -40.43 -10.53
N SER A 11 1.73 -40.97 -9.32
CA SER A 11 1.42 -40.24 -8.06
C SER A 11 2.60 -39.47 -7.43
N LEU A 12 3.73 -39.34 -8.13
CA LEU A 12 4.87 -38.52 -7.71
C LEU A 12 4.96 -37.21 -8.54
N LEU A 13 3.84 -36.57 -8.82
CA LEU A 13 3.83 -35.17 -9.20
C LEU A 13 3.99 -34.39 -7.89
N SER A 14 5.26 -34.08 -7.57
CA SER A 14 5.63 -33.09 -6.57
C SER A 14 4.75 -31.86 -6.72
N SER A 15 3.98 -31.53 -5.70
CA SER A 15 3.34 -30.23 -5.53
C SER A 15 4.46 -29.18 -5.39
N ALA A 16 4.98 -28.70 -6.52
CA ALA A 16 5.67 -27.43 -6.52
C ALA A 16 4.69 -26.42 -5.94
N ALA A 17 5.08 -25.73 -4.88
CA ALA A 17 4.34 -24.60 -4.35
C ALA A 17 4.29 -23.55 -5.47
N TRP A 18 3.18 -23.53 -6.21
CA TRP A 18 2.96 -22.54 -7.26
C TRP A 18 2.55 -21.27 -6.54
N CYS A 19 3.38 -20.26 -6.65
CA CYS A 19 2.94 -18.89 -6.38
C CYS A 19 1.83 -18.60 -7.40
N ASP A 20 0.68 -18.10 -6.94
CA ASP A 20 -0.42 -17.79 -7.85
C ASP A 20 0.04 -16.71 -8.84
N PRO A 21 -0.11 -16.96 -10.15
CA PRO A 21 0.31 -16.00 -11.16
C PRO A 21 -0.52 -14.72 -11.08
N ILE A 22 0.16 -13.57 -11.03
CA ILE A 22 -0.42 -12.23 -10.91
C ILE A 22 -0.36 -11.53 -12.26
N ARG A 23 -1.35 -10.68 -12.55
CA ARG A 23 -1.36 -9.91 -13.82
C ARG A 23 -0.32 -8.80 -13.77
N ILE A 24 0.31 -8.52 -14.91
CA ILE A 24 1.31 -7.44 -15.02
C ILE A 24 0.76 -6.11 -14.48
N LYS A 25 -0.48 -5.72 -14.78
CA LYS A 25 -1.09 -4.47 -14.30
C LYS A 25 -1.15 -4.33 -12.77
N ASP A 26 -1.13 -5.44 -12.05
CA ASP A 26 -1.15 -5.46 -10.59
C ASP A 26 0.28 -5.31 -10.00
N LEU A 27 1.31 -5.56 -10.83
CA LEU A 27 2.74 -5.52 -10.47
C LEU A 27 3.44 -4.23 -10.89
N VAL A 28 2.96 -3.56 -11.96
CA VAL A 28 3.63 -2.40 -12.55
C VAL A 28 2.73 -1.18 -12.65
N GLU A 29 3.36 -0.02 -12.80
CA GLU A 29 2.74 1.22 -13.24
C GLU A 29 3.29 1.59 -14.62
N PHE A 30 2.43 2.11 -15.48
CA PHE A 30 2.84 2.57 -16.81
C PHE A 30 3.35 4.01 -16.71
N ASP A 31 4.55 4.27 -17.22
CA ASP A 31 5.11 5.61 -17.24
C ASP A 31 4.19 6.58 -18.02
N GLY A 32 3.99 7.78 -17.45
CA GLY A 32 3.03 8.76 -17.97
C GLY A 32 1.57 8.53 -17.52
N VAL A 33 1.24 7.40 -16.90
CA VAL A 33 -0.09 7.11 -16.36
C VAL A 33 -0.10 7.31 -14.85
N ARG A 34 -0.12 8.58 -14.41
CA ARG A 34 -0.15 8.93 -12.99
C ARG A 34 -1.25 9.93 -12.69
N SER A 35 -1.77 9.91 -11.48
CA SER A 35 -2.61 10.98 -10.96
C SER A 35 -1.76 12.22 -10.72
N ASN A 36 -2.36 13.40 -10.93
CA ASN A 36 -1.74 14.67 -10.57
C ASN A 36 -2.53 15.30 -9.43
N ASP A 37 -1.83 15.68 -8.37
CA ASP A 37 -2.47 16.33 -7.25
C ASP A 37 -2.77 17.80 -7.58
N LEU A 38 -4.00 18.20 -7.31
CA LEU A 38 -4.48 19.55 -7.48
C LEU A 38 -4.73 20.17 -6.11
N VAL A 39 -4.40 21.46 -5.99
CA VAL A 39 -4.63 22.24 -4.79
C VAL A 39 -5.32 23.55 -5.13
N GLY A 40 -6.25 23.95 -4.31
CA GLY A 40 -6.94 25.23 -4.40
C GLY A 40 -7.15 25.84 -3.03
N TYR A 41 -7.50 27.08 -3.04
CA TYR A 41 -7.83 27.87 -1.87
C TYR A 41 -9.20 28.50 -2.08
N GLY A 42 -10.12 28.22 -1.18
CA GLY A 42 -11.52 28.56 -1.37
C GLY A 42 -12.25 29.02 -0.11
N LEU A 43 -13.52 29.31 -0.28
CA LEU A 43 -14.40 29.75 0.77
C LEU A 43 -15.62 28.82 0.89
N VAL A 44 -15.91 28.43 2.12
CA VAL A 44 -17.12 27.66 2.47
C VAL A 44 -18.11 28.66 3.11
N VAL A 45 -19.35 28.60 2.67
CA VAL A 45 -20.42 29.45 3.18
C VAL A 45 -21.59 28.61 3.69
N GLY A 46 -22.50 29.25 4.43
CA GLY A 46 -23.70 28.58 4.95
C GLY A 46 -23.47 27.80 6.23
N LEU A 47 -22.35 28.01 6.92
CA LEU A 47 -22.06 27.38 8.21
C LEU A 47 -22.96 27.95 9.30
N ASN A 48 -23.48 27.08 10.17
CA ASN A 48 -24.39 27.51 11.25
C ASN A 48 -23.63 28.01 12.48
N GLY A 49 -22.95 29.16 12.35
CA GLY A 49 -22.15 29.75 13.44
C GLY A 49 -20.86 29.04 13.79
N THR A 50 -20.44 28.06 12.96
CA THR A 50 -19.24 27.24 13.16
C THR A 50 -18.06 27.68 12.27
N GLY A 51 -18.22 28.76 11.52
CA GLY A 51 -17.18 29.31 10.65
C GLY A 51 -16.04 29.99 11.39
N ASP A 52 -15.16 30.64 10.63
CA ASP A 52 -13.97 31.30 11.15
C ASP A 52 -14.32 32.55 11.98
N GLY A 53 -13.53 32.78 13.02
CA GLY A 53 -13.48 34.02 13.75
C GLY A 53 -12.55 35.01 13.03
N LEU A 54 -13.10 36.02 12.38
CA LEU A 54 -12.31 36.95 11.54
C LEU A 54 -11.14 37.65 12.25
N ARG A 55 -11.16 37.74 13.58
CA ARG A 55 -10.02 38.25 14.35
C ARG A 55 -8.80 37.31 14.28
N ASN A 56 -9.05 36.01 14.17
CA ASN A 56 -8.02 34.98 14.14
C ASN A 56 -7.66 34.55 12.70
N ALA A 57 -8.56 34.81 11.74
CA ALA A 57 -8.41 34.48 10.35
C ALA A 57 -8.67 35.67 9.43
N PRO A 58 -7.79 36.71 9.43
CA PRO A 58 -7.97 37.94 8.62
C PRO A 58 -8.01 37.65 7.12
N PHE A 59 -7.35 36.59 6.66
CA PHE A 59 -7.36 36.14 5.27
C PHE A 59 -8.76 35.71 4.81
N THR A 60 -9.62 35.21 5.69
CA THR A 60 -11.01 34.87 5.36
C THR A 60 -11.82 36.09 4.96
N GLU A 61 -11.59 37.22 5.65
CA GLU A 61 -12.21 38.51 5.32
C GLU A 61 -11.75 39.04 3.97
N GLU A 62 -10.44 38.96 3.70
CA GLU A 62 -9.85 39.43 2.45
C GLU A 62 -10.37 38.64 1.24
N ILE A 63 -10.45 37.32 1.34
CA ILE A 63 -10.96 36.44 0.25
C ILE A 63 -12.44 36.80 -0.01
N MET A 64 -13.22 36.92 1.06
CA MET A 64 -14.63 37.20 0.93
C MET A 64 -14.85 38.59 0.29
N SER A 65 -14.07 39.62 0.70
CA SER A 65 -14.12 40.96 0.10
C SER A 65 -13.80 40.89 -1.39
N ASN A 66 -12.70 40.25 -1.76
CA ASN A 66 -12.29 40.07 -3.16
C ASN A 66 -13.35 39.30 -3.99
N LEU A 67 -14.03 38.33 -3.38
CA LEU A 67 -15.10 37.59 -4.05
C LEU A 67 -16.32 38.46 -4.30
N LEU A 68 -16.76 39.23 -3.28
CA LEU A 68 -17.93 40.14 -3.36
C LEU A 68 -17.68 41.26 -4.36
N GLU A 69 -16.48 41.81 -4.39
CA GLU A 69 -16.10 42.84 -5.37
C GLU A 69 -16.14 42.28 -6.82
N ARG A 70 -15.68 41.07 -7.04
CA ARG A 70 -15.80 40.40 -8.35
C ARG A 70 -17.25 40.15 -8.78
N LEU A 71 -18.15 39.99 -7.79
CA LEU A 71 -19.58 39.85 -8.03
C LEU A 71 -20.29 41.21 -8.14
N GLY A 72 -19.56 42.32 -8.06
CA GLY A 72 -20.10 43.68 -8.19
C GLY A 72 -20.64 44.29 -6.89
N VAL A 73 -20.37 43.67 -5.74
CA VAL A 73 -20.76 44.18 -4.42
C VAL A 73 -19.57 44.93 -3.81
N ASN A 74 -19.69 46.23 -3.60
CA ASN A 74 -18.67 47.04 -2.93
C ASN A 74 -18.82 46.89 -1.41
N VAL A 75 -17.79 46.35 -0.76
CA VAL A 75 -17.73 46.12 0.70
C VAL A 75 -16.64 46.96 1.38
N THR A 76 -16.04 47.90 0.67
CA THR A 76 -14.91 48.71 1.15
C THR A 76 -15.35 49.56 2.36
N GLY A 77 -14.76 49.31 3.53
CA GLY A 77 -15.00 50.03 4.76
C GLY A 77 -16.14 49.50 5.65
N GLU A 78 -16.83 48.47 5.26
CA GLU A 78 -17.85 47.80 6.09
C GLU A 78 -17.18 46.75 6.99
N GLN A 79 -17.34 46.88 8.31
CA GLN A 79 -16.96 45.85 9.26
C GLN A 79 -18.11 44.87 9.43
N TYR A 80 -17.99 43.67 8.85
CA TYR A 80 -18.94 42.60 9.08
C TYR A 80 -18.19 41.36 9.62
N GLN A 81 -18.83 40.65 10.53
CA GLN A 81 -18.25 39.49 11.19
C GLN A 81 -19.14 38.27 10.97
N PRO A 82 -19.18 37.72 9.76
CA PRO A 82 -19.94 36.51 9.52
C PRO A 82 -19.27 35.31 10.23
N LYS A 83 -20.03 34.60 11.06
CA LYS A 83 -19.63 33.34 11.67
C LYS A 83 -20.05 32.12 10.83
N ASN A 84 -20.55 32.37 9.64
CA ASN A 84 -21.08 31.35 8.71
C ASN A 84 -20.19 31.12 7.51
N VAL A 85 -18.95 31.59 7.58
CA VAL A 85 -17.95 31.47 6.50
C VAL A 85 -16.66 30.90 7.03
N ALA A 86 -15.95 30.06 6.26
CA ALA A 86 -14.63 29.56 6.58
C ALA A 86 -13.73 29.50 5.35
N ALA A 87 -12.48 29.88 5.52
CA ALA A 87 -11.45 29.65 4.51
C ALA A 87 -10.96 28.20 4.55
N VAL A 88 -10.78 27.63 3.38
CA VAL A 88 -10.44 26.21 3.24
C VAL A 88 -9.35 25.97 2.21
N PHE A 89 -8.52 24.96 2.46
CA PHE A 89 -7.78 24.29 1.42
C PHE A 89 -8.66 23.23 0.76
N VAL A 90 -8.52 23.16 -0.55
CA VAL A 90 -9.27 22.24 -1.39
C VAL A 90 -8.26 21.40 -2.16
N THR A 91 -8.33 20.09 -2.02
CA THR A 91 -7.44 19.17 -2.71
C THR A 91 -8.23 18.17 -3.53
N ALA A 92 -7.69 17.78 -4.67
CA ALA A 92 -8.25 16.72 -5.51
C ALA A 92 -7.14 15.99 -6.24
N ALA A 93 -7.38 14.71 -6.56
CA ALA A 93 -6.51 13.95 -7.42
C ALA A 93 -7.10 13.94 -8.84
N LEU A 94 -6.39 14.51 -9.80
CA LEU A 94 -6.75 14.44 -11.21
C LEU A 94 -6.31 13.09 -11.76
N PRO A 95 -7.23 12.18 -12.11
CA PRO A 95 -6.84 10.86 -12.61
C PRO A 95 -6.16 10.98 -13.97
N PRO A 96 -5.32 10.00 -14.34
CA PRO A 96 -4.71 9.96 -15.66
C PRO A 96 -5.82 9.90 -16.73
N PHE A 97 -5.56 10.55 -17.87
CA PHE A 97 -6.50 10.64 -19.00
C PHE A 97 -7.85 11.31 -18.68
N ALA A 98 -7.92 12.09 -17.60
CA ALA A 98 -9.13 12.87 -17.31
C ALA A 98 -9.41 13.83 -18.46
N ARG A 99 -10.66 13.81 -18.93
CA ARG A 99 -11.13 14.69 -20.03
C ARG A 99 -11.83 15.94 -19.48
N ALA A 100 -11.75 17.03 -20.23
CA ALA A 100 -12.50 18.24 -19.91
C ALA A 100 -14.01 17.93 -19.76
N GLY A 101 -14.63 18.47 -18.70
CA GLY A 101 -16.00 18.15 -18.31
C GLY A 101 -16.13 16.95 -17.38
N GLY A 102 -15.07 16.14 -17.18
CA GLY A 102 -15.04 15.04 -16.23
C GLY A 102 -15.23 15.52 -14.78
N GLN A 103 -15.76 14.65 -13.94
CA GLN A 103 -15.98 14.94 -12.52
C GLN A 103 -14.94 14.19 -11.67
N ILE A 104 -14.47 14.86 -10.61
CA ILE A 104 -13.51 14.33 -9.65
C ILE A 104 -13.98 14.61 -8.23
N ASP A 105 -13.61 13.76 -7.28
CA ASP A 105 -13.88 13.98 -5.87
C ASP A 105 -12.93 15.03 -5.30
N VAL A 106 -13.46 15.80 -4.36
CA VAL A 106 -12.74 16.93 -3.77
C VAL A 106 -12.75 16.79 -2.26
N THR A 107 -11.59 16.99 -1.65
CA THR A 107 -11.43 17.08 -0.20
C THR A 107 -11.25 18.52 0.22
N VAL A 108 -11.93 18.92 1.28
CA VAL A 108 -11.95 20.29 1.80
C VAL A 108 -11.51 20.26 3.26
N SER A 109 -10.56 21.13 3.63
CA SER A 109 -10.02 21.22 4.99
C SER A 109 -9.95 22.68 5.44
N ALA A 110 -10.48 22.99 6.61
CA ALA A 110 -10.44 24.33 7.18
C ALA A 110 -9.00 24.78 7.48
N ILE A 111 -8.69 26.03 7.17
CA ILE A 111 -7.38 26.64 7.42
C ILE A 111 -7.43 27.49 8.69
N GLY A 112 -8.58 28.12 8.96
CA GLY A 112 -8.78 29.03 10.08
C GLY A 112 -9.18 28.30 11.35
N ASP A 113 -9.96 28.97 12.19
CA ASP A 113 -10.45 28.48 13.47
C ASP A 113 -11.90 27.98 13.41
N ALA A 114 -12.40 27.67 12.23
CA ALA A 114 -13.72 27.09 12.03
C ALA A 114 -13.86 25.78 12.82
N LYS A 115 -14.96 25.65 13.56
CA LYS A 115 -15.22 24.51 14.43
C LYS A 115 -15.79 23.30 13.67
N SER A 116 -16.50 23.55 12.58
CA SER A 116 -17.11 22.52 11.74
C SER A 116 -17.46 23.07 10.36
N LEU A 117 -17.26 22.25 9.34
CA LEU A 117 -17.68 22.52 7.95
C LEU A 117 -19.03 21.86 7.61
N LEU A 118 -19.68 21.22 8.57
CA LEU A 118 -20.93 20.49 8.36
C LEU A 118 -22.04 21.42 7.86
N GLY A 119 -22.71 21.01 6.79
CA GLY A 119 -23.79 21.79 6.17
C GLY A 119 -23.33 22.97 5.32
N GLY A 120 -22.02 23.22 5.24
CA GLY A 120 -21.44 24.27 4.41
C GLY A 120 -21.42 23.90 2.93
N THR A 121 -21.33 24.94 2.10
CA THR A 121 -21.19 24.82 0.66
C THR A 121 -19.90 25.49 0.21
N LEU A 122 -19.05 24.79 -0.51
CA LEU A 122 -17.86 25.33 -1.15
C LEU A 122 -18.28 26.19 -2.35
N ILE A 123 -17.83 27.43 -2.37
CA ILE A 123 -17.98 28.31 -3.52
C ILE A 123 -16.99 27.89 -4.60
N MET A 124 -17.29 28.26 -5.85
CA MET A 124 -16.46 27.98 -7.00
C MET A 124 -14.98 28.33 -6.74
N THR A 125 -14.15 27.31 -6.68
CA THR A 125 -12.74 27.37 -6.30
C THR A 125 -11.89 26.76 -7.40
N PRO A 126 -10.93 27.51 -7.99
CA PRO A 126 -10.00 26.95 -8.95
C PRO A 126 -9.01 26.02 -8.26
N LEU A 127 -8.70 24.90 -8.91
CA LEU A 127 -7.72 23.92 -8.47
C LEU A 127 -6.51 23.96 -9.41
N ASN A 128 -5.35 24.24 -8.85
CA ASN A 128 -4.09 24.38 -9.59
C ASN A 128 -3.25 23.12 -9.48
N GLY A 129 -2.56 22.79 -10.56
CA GLY A 129 -1.48 21.81 -10.54
C GLY A 129 -0.17 22.41 -10.00
N ALA A 130 0.88 21.58 -9.93
CA ALA A 130 2.20 21.99 -9.47
C ALA A 130 2.88 23.07 -10.36
N ASP A 131 2.42 23.18 -11.61
CA ASP A 131 2.84 24.20 -12.59
C ASP A 131 2.12 25.53 -12.45
N GLY A 132 1.19 25.64 -11.49
CA GLY A 132 0.37 26.83 -11.25
C GLY A 132 -0.78 27.04 -12.23
N GLN A 133 -1.01 26.09 -13.15
CA GLN A 133 -2.14 26.17 -14.08
C GLN A 133 -3.41 25.58 -13.46
N ILE A 134 -4.56 26.13 -13.84
CA ILE A 134 -5.87 25.64 -13.39
C ILE A 134 -6.28 24.45 -14.23
N TYR A 135 -6.48 23.29 -13.61
CA TYR A 135 -6.91 22.05 -14.25
C TYR A 135 -8.35 21.68 -13.93
N ALA A 136 -8.87 22.10 -12.78
CA ALA A 136 -10.24 21.83 -12.40
C ALA A 136 -10.83 22.99 -11.60
N VAL A 137 -12.14 23.00 -11.47
CA VAL A 137 -12.89 23.92 -10.62
C VAL A 137 -13.76 23.12 -9.68
N ALA A 138 -13.70 23.42 -8.39
CA ALA A 138 -14.44 22.74 -7.33
C ALA A 138 -15.58 23.59 -6.80
N GLN A 139 -16.76 22.97 -6.58
CA GLN A 139 -17.89 23.58 -5.89
C GLN A 139 -18.86 22.51 -5.38
N GLY A 140 -19.64 22.81 -4.36
CA GLY A 140 -20.71 21.92 -3.92
C GLY A 140 -20.90 21.86 -2.40
N ALA A 141 -21.90 21.10 -1.98
CA ALA A 141 -22.19 20.87 -0.57
C ALA A 141 -21.18 19.91 0.06
N ILE A 142 -20.69 20.25 1.25
CA ILE A 142 -19.67 19.48 1.95
C ILE A 142 -20.32 18.39 2.80
N ILE A 143 -19.83 17.16 2.64
CA ILE A 143 -20.09 16.05 3.56
C ILE A 143 -18.94 15.99 4.56
N ALA A 144 -19.16 16.56 5.76
CA ALA A 144 -18.14 16.56 6.81
C ALA A 144 -18.21 15.27 7.66
N GLY A 145 -17.04 14.76 8.03
CA GLY A 145 -16.91 13.53 8.81
C GLY A 145 -16.78 13.78 10.30
N GLY A 146 -17.86 14.22 10.98
CA GLY A 146 -17.83 14.36 12.43
C GLY A 146 -18.88 15.31 12.97
N VAL A 147 -19.05 15.28 14.30
CA VAL A 147 -19.96 16.15 15.04
C VAL A 147 -19.16 16.92 16.09
N SER A 148 -19.34 18.24 16.12
CA SER A 148 -18.82 19.10 17.19
C SER A 148 -20.00 19.74 17.90
N ALA A 149 -20.11 19.51 19.20
CA ALA A 149 -21.10 20.16 20.05
C ALA A 149 -20.38 20.91 21.18
N ASP A 150 -20.52 22.23 21.18
CA ASP A 150 -20.00 23.10 22.24
C ASP A 150 -21.14 23.49 23.20
N GLY A 151 -21.05 23.03 24.46
CA GLY A 151 -21.93 23.50 25.56
C GLY A 151 -21.14 24.33 26.55
N GLN A 152 -21.81 25.11 27.40
CA GLN A 152 -21.18 25.95 28.41
C GLN A 152 -20.30 25.18 29.44
N ALA A 153 -20.54 23.88 29.60
CA ALA A 153 -19.85 23.04 30.59
C ALA A 153 -19.12 21.84 30.00
N ALA A 154 -19.31 21.51 28.70
CA ALA A 154 -18.67 20.37 28.06
C ALA A 154 -18.54 20.60 26.54
N LYS A 155 -17.41 20.18 25.99
CA LYS A 155 -17.15 20.12 24.55
C LYS A 155 -17.03 18.66 24.14
N VAL A 156 -17.85 18.23 23.19
CA VAL A 156 -17.78 16.88 22.62
C VAL A 156 -17.43 17.01 21.13
N VAL A 157 -16.34 16.39 20.74
CA VAL A 157 -15.93 16.30 19.34
C VAL A 157 -15.78 14.82 19.00
N GLN A 158 -16.52 14.37 18.01
CA GLN A 158 -16.42 13.01 17.48
C GLN A 158 -16.10 13.08 16.00
N GLY A 159 -15.00 12.43 15.59
CA GLY A 159 -14.49 12.50 14.22
C GLY A 159 -13.73 13.80 13.93
N VAL A 160 -13.61 14.18 12.66
CA VAL A 160 -12.91 15.41 12.20
C VAL A 160 -13.92 16.32 11.51
N PRO A 161 -14.61 17.20 12.26
CA PRO A 161 -15.65 18.09 11.69
C PRO A 161 -15.08 19.22 10.82
N THR A 162 -13.77 19.48 10.89
CA THR A 162 -13.07 20.54 10.13
C THR A 162 -12.56 20.09 8.77
N ALA A 163 -12.78 18.82 8.41
CA ALA A 163 -12.51 18.29 7.09
C ALA A 163 -13.76 17.60 6.52
N GLY A 164 -13.88 17.60 5.20
CA GLY A 164 -15.00 16.97 4.52
C GLY A 164 -14.68 16.65 3.06
N MET A 165 -15.61 15.98 2.42
CA MET A 165 -15.52 15.60 1.03
C MET A 165 -16.71 16.15 0.24
N ILE A 166 -16.51 16.45 -1.02
CA ILE A 166 -17.55 16.78 -1.99
C ILE A 166 -17.44 15.75 -3.12
N PRO A 167 -18.23 14.68 -3.08
CA PRO A 167 -18.22 13.67 -4.15
C PRO A 167 -18.60 14.31 -5.48
N SER A 168 -17.79 14.05 -6.51
CA SER A 168 -17.95 14.66 -7.85
C SER A 168 -18.03 16.20 -7.85
N GLY A 169 -17.47 16.82 -6.83
CA GLY A 169 -17.53 18.28 -6.64
C GLY A 169 -16.55 19.07 -7.50
N GLY A 170 -15.55 18.42 -8.06
CA GLY A 170 -14.59 19.02 -9.00
C GLY A 170 -14.95 18.73 -10.44
N ARG A 171 -14.90 19.74 -11.30
CA ARG A 171 -15.03 19.59 -12.75
C ARG A 171 -13.71 19.88 -13.42
N VAL A 172 -13.25 18.98 -14.26
CA VAL A 172 -12.02 19.13 -15.03
C VAL A 172 -12.26 20.17 -16.14
N GLU A 173 -11.45 21.23 -16.17
CA GLU A 173 -11.51 22.28 -17.20
C GLU A 173 -10.41 22.12 -18.24
N ARG A 174 -9.26 21.57 -17.84
CA ARG A 174 -8.11 21.34 -18.72
C ARG A 174 -7.60 19.92 -18.58
N GLU A 175 -7.29 19.31 -19.71
CA GLU A 175 -6.62 18.01 -19.76
C GLU A 175 -5.12 18.18 -19.52
N VAL A 176 -4.48 17.16 -18.94
CA VAL A 176 -3.02 17.09 -18.92
C VAL A 176 -2.56 16.69 -20.31
N GLU A 177 -1.74 17.53 -20.94
CA GLU A 177 -1.19 17.28 -22.27
C GLU A 177 -0.16 16.15 -22.19
N PHE A 178 -0.60 14.94 -22.46
CA PHE A 178 0.24 13.77 -22.58
C PHE A 178 -0.17 12.97 -23.83
N ASP A 179 0.65 13.07 -24.88
CA ASP A 179 0.36 12.34 -26.12
C ASP A 179 0.80 10.88 -26.04
N PHE A 180 -0.07 10.09 -25.41
CA PHE A 180 0.11 8.65 -25.27
C PHE A 180 0.17 7.92 -26.62
N THR A 181 -0.33 8.54 -27.71
CA THR A 181 -0.42 7.89 -29.02
C THR A 181 0.88 7.94 -29.81
N GLN A 182 1.76 8.88 -29.49
CA GLN A 182 3.02 9.14 -30.19
C GLN A 182 4.24 8.44 -29.55
N LEU A 183 4.02 7.62 -28.52
CA LEU A 183 5.12 6.97 -27.83
C LEU A 183 5.71 5.83 -28.65
N ASP A 184 6.99 5.90 -28.97
CA ASP A 184 7.77 4.82 -29.59
C ASP A 184 8.10 3.68 -28.62
N SER A 185 8.16 4.00 -27.32
CA SER A 185 8.39 3.05 -26.24
C SER A 185 7.70 3.52 -24.96
N MET A 186 7.40 2.59 -24.06
CA MET A 186 6.83 2.85 -22.73
C MET A 186 7.64 2.14 -21.68
N ARG A 187 7.78 2.75 -20.51
CA ARG A 187 8.38 2.11 -19.35
C ARG A 187 7.29 1.52 -18.46
N LEU A 188 7.53 0.30 -18.01
CA LEU A 188 6.77 -0.37 -16.99
C LEU A 188 7.58 -0.26 -15.70
N ALA A 189 7.12 0.56 -14.75
CA ALA A 189 7.77 0.72 -13.47
C ALA A 189 7.21 -0.31 -12.48
N LEU A 190 8.04 -1.21 -11.97
CA LEU A 190 7.64 -2.20 -10.98
C LEU A 190 7.34 -1.50 -9.64
N ARG A 191 6.20 -1.82 -9.03
CA ARG A 191 5.85 -1.31 -7.68
C ARG A 191 6.80 -1.78 -6.60
N ALA A 192 7.31 -3.01 -6.74
CA ALA A 192 8.37 -3.57 -5.91
C ALA A 192 9.54 -3.96 -6.79
N PRO A 193 10.64 -3.18 -6.83
CA PRO A 193 11.81 -3.47 -7.65
C PRO A 193 12.44 -4.82 -7.30
N ASP A 194 12.54 -5.71 -8.31
CA ASP A 194 13.15 -7.03 -8.20
C ASP A 194 13.61 -7.53 -9.58
N PHE A 195 14.86 -7.96 -9.68
CA PHE A 195 15.46 -8.41 -10.95
C PHE A 195 14.76 -9.65 -11.52
N THR A 196 14.45 -10.64 -10.69
CA THR A 196 13.81 -11.89 -11.11
C THR A 196 12.39 -11.62 -11.65
N THR A 197 11.64 -10.77 -10.97
CA THR A 197 10.30 -10.36 -11.41
C THR A 197 10.36 -9.57 -12.71
N ALA A 198 11.32 -8.64 -12.84
CA ALA A 198 11.51 -7.85 -14.06
C ALA A 198 11.89 -8.74 -15.26
N GLU A 199 12.78 -9.73 -15.07
CA GLU A 199 13.15 -10.72 -16.09
C GLU A 199 11.95 -11.59 -16.50
N ARG A 200 11.16 -12.07 -15.52
CA ARG A 200 9.96 -12.86 -15.79
C ARG A 200 8.90 -12.04 -16.56
N ILE A 201 8.74 -10.75 -16.25
CA ILE A 201 7.86 -9.83 -17.00
C ILE A 201 8.35 -9.69 -18.44
N GLU A 202 9.65 -9.41 -18.65
CA GLU A 202 10.25 -9.33 -19.99
C GLU A 202 9.99 -10.62 -20.78
N ALA A 203 10.31 -11.76 -20.21
CA ALA A 203 10.14 -13.08 -20.86
C ALA A 203 8.67 -13.34 -21.23
N ALA A 204 7.74 -13.06 -20.33
CA ALA A 204 6.31 -13.27 -20.55
C ALA A 204 5.75 -12.35 -21.65
N ILE A 205 6.18 -11.09 -21.71
CA ILE A 205 5.80 -10.17 -22.77
C ILE A 205 6.40 -10.63 -24.10
N ASN A 206 7.69 -10.97 -24.13
CA ASN A 206 8.38 -11.41 -25.36
C ASN A 206 7.80 -12.74 -25.90
N ALA A 207 7.40 -13.65 -25.03
CA ALA A 207 6.72 -14.87 -25.44
C ALA A 207 5.36 -14.60 -26.12
N LYS A 208 4.60 -13.62 -25.65
CA LYS A 208 3.25 -13.31 -26.18
C LYS A 208 3.24 -12.34 -27.34
N MET A 209 4.19 -11.39 -27.37
CA MET A 209 4.22 -10.28 -28.32
C MET A 209 5.29 -10.40 -29.40
N GLY A 210 6.22 -11.35 -29.22
CA GLY A 210 7.40 -11.55 -30.06
C GLY A 210 8.68 -10.98 -29.48
N SER A 211 9.81 -11.60 -29.80
CA SER A 211 11.13 -11.23 -29.29
C SER A 211 11.45 -9.74 -29.50
N GLY A 212 12.09 -9.14 -28.49
CA GLY A 212 12.47 -7.73 -28.48
C GLY A 212 11.28 -6.77 -28.34
N SER A 213 10.12 -7.24 -27.90
CA SER A 213 8.98 -6.38 -27.59
C SER A 213 9.11 -5.75 -26.20
N ALA A 214 9.79 -6.42 -25.28
CA ALA A 214 10.16 -5.90 -23.98
C ALA A 214 11.65 -6.13 -23.72
N GLU A 215 12.24 -5.25 -22.92
CA GLU A 215 13.66 -5.27 -22.50
C GLU A 215 13.74 -4.78 -21.05
N MET A 216 14.32 -5.58 -20.16
CA MET A 216 14.59 -5.16 -18.79
C MET A 216 15.74 -4.17 -18.75
N LEU A 217 15.52 -2.96 -18.24
CA LEU A 217 16.56 -1.95 -18.07
C LEU A 217 17.25 -2.07 -16.71
N ASP A 218 16.47 -2.33 -15.67
CA ASP A 218 16.91 -2.49 -14.29
C ASP A 218 15.87 -3.29 -13.46
N ALA A 219 16.13 -3.45 -12.16
CA ALA A 219 15.23 -4.19 -11.25
C ALA A 219 13.81 -3.60 -11.13
N GLY A 220 13.65 -2.32 -11.45
CA GLY A 220 12.37 -1.62 -11.31
C GLY A 220 11.75 -1.23 -12.65
N THR A 221 12.44 -1.43 -13.77
CA THR A 221 12.01 -0.86 -15.06
C THR A 221 12.13 -1.86 -16.21
N VAL A 222 11.03 -2.11 -16.88
CA VAL A 222 10.97 -2.86 -18.13
C VAL A 222 10.50 -1.93 -19.25
N LEU A 223 11.29 -1.81 -20.31
CA LEU A 223 10.96 -1.02 -21.50
C LEU A 223 10.11 -1.85 -22.44
N LEU A 224 8.98 -1.30 -22.87
CA LEU A 224 8.06 -1.90 -23.83
C LEU A 224 8.14 -1.14 -25.15
N GLN A 225 8.54 -1.81 -26.23
CA GLN A 225 8.66 -1.24 -27.57
C GLN A 225 7.32 -1.28 -28.31
N THR A 226 6.87 -0.13 -28.81
CA THR A 226 5.58 -0.06 -29.54
C THR A 226 5.67 -0.67 -30.94
N LYS A 227 6.82 -0.58 -31.59
CA LYS A 227 7.06 -1.11 -32.95
C LYS A 227 5.99 -0.68 -33.96
N GLY A 228 5.54 0.58 -33.88
CA GLY A 228 4.50 1.15 -34.75
C GLY A 228 3.06 0.69 -34.43
N ARG A 229 2.84 -0.01 -33.31
CA ARG A 229 1.49 -0.35 -32.83
C ARG A 229 0.95 0.78 -31.95
N SER A 230 -0.37 0.92 -31.89
CA SER A 230 -0.98 1.85 -30.94
C SER A 230 -0.63 1.48 -29.51
N PRO A 231 -0.04 2.40 -28.71
CA PRO A 231 0.33 2.17 -27.33
C PRO A 231 -0.83 1.66 -26.46
N ALA A 232 -2.05 2.21 -26.65
CA ALA A 232 -3.24 1.79 -25.91
C ALA A 232 -3.60 0.32 -26.15
N HIS A 233 -3.55 -0.13 -27.41
CA HIS A 233 -3.79 -1.54 -27.74
C HIS A 233 -2.67 -2.45 -27.23
N LEU A 234 -1.44 -1.95 -27.21
CA LEU A 234 -0.30 -2.70 -26.67
C LEU A 234 -0.44 -2.92 -25.17
N VAL A 235 -0.75 -1.85 -24.41
CA VAL A 235 -1.02 -1.94 -22.97
C VAL A 235 -2.15 -2.92 -22.68
N SER A 236 -3.28 -2.81 -23.37
CA SER A 236 -4.43 -3.71 -23.18
C SER A 236 -4.09 -5.20 -23.40
N ARG A 237 -3.12 -5.50 -24.26
CA ARG A 237 -2.65 -6.89 -24.46
C ARG A 237 -1.64 -7.36 -23.44
N VAL A 238 -0.83 -6.43 -22.89
CA VAL A 238 0.23 -6.72 -21.91
C VAL A 238 -0.32 -6.76 -20.49
N GLU A 239 -1.23 -5.88 -20.12
CA GLU A 239 -1.74 -5.70 -18.76
C GLU A 239 -2.30 -6.99 -18.12
N ASN A 240 -2.89 -7.88 -18.91
CA ASN A 240 -3.50 -9.12 -18.46
C ASN A 240 -2.61 -10.36 -18.63
N ILE A 241 -1.33 -10.20 -18.96
CA ILE A 241 -0.37 -11.30 -18.97
C ILE A 241 -0.10 -11.70 -17.51
N LEU A 242 -0.10 -12.99 -17.26
CA LEU A 242 0.17 -13.57 -15.94
C LEU A 242 1.68 -13.80 -15.79
N VAL A 243 2.21 -13.41 -14.64
CA VAL A 243 3.60 -13.57 -14.24
C VAL A 243 3.65 -14.02 -12.79
N GLU A 244 4.60 -14.85 -12.43
CA GLU A 244 4.88 -15.26 -11.06
C GLU A 244 5.92 -14.28 -10.47
N PRO A 245 5.52 -13.32 -9.63
CA PRO A 245 6.48 -12.40 -9.03
C PRO A 245 7.32 -13.11 -7.97
N GLU A 246 8.56 -12.66 -7.79
CA GLU A 246 9.36 -13.04 -6.63
C GLU A 246 8.89 -12.24 -5.42
N THR A 247 8.55 -12.91 -4.35
CA THR A 247 8.14 -12.27 -3.09
C THR A 247 9.29 -12.33 -2.11
N LYS A 248 9.77 -11.17 -1.66
CA LYS A 248 10.76 -11.12 -0.59
C LYS A 248 10.17 -11.67 0.70
N ALA A 249 10.92 -12.53 1.36
CA ALA A 249 10.55 -12.98 2.69
C ALA A 249 10.42 -11.76 3.61
N ARG A 250 9.26 -11.59 4.23
CA ARG A 250 8.97 -10.43 5.09
C ARG A 250 8.21 -10.84 6.34
N VAL A 251 8.57 -10.20 7.44
CA VAL A 251 7.86 -10.30 8.73
C VAL A 251 7.43 -8.90 9.14
N VAL A 252 6.15 -8.70 9.30
CA VAL A 252 5.57 -7.43 9.76
C VAL A 252 5.00 -7.65 11.16
N VAL A 253 5.40 -6.83 12.11
CA VAL A 253 4.90 -6.88 13.48
C VAL A 253 4.28 -5.54 13.87
N ASP A 254 3.09 -5.58 14.40
CA ASP A 254 2.44 -4.42 15.03
C ASP A 254 2.51 -4.59 16.55
N GLN A 255 3.33 -3.74 17.19
CA GLN A 255 3.53 -3.80 18.63
C GLN A 255 2.29 -3.39 19.42
N ARG A 256 1.46 -2.51 18.90
CA ARG A 256 0.28 -2.01 19.58
C ARG A 256 -0.83 -3.05 19.65
N SER A 257 -1.06 -3.78 18.55
CA SER A 257 -2.08 -4.83 18.47
C SER A 257 -1.57 -6.22 18.83
N GLY A 258 -0.24 -6.42 18.89
CA GLY A 258 0.37 -7.74 19.04
C GLY A 258 0.25 -8.63 17.82
N THR A 259 -0.02 -8.06 16.64
CA THR A 259 -0.22 -8.83 15.40
C THR A 259 1.13 -9.13 14.73
N ILE A 260 1.33 -10.39 14.32
CA ILE A 260 2.49 -10.84 13.57
C ILE A 260 2.01 -11.39 12.24
N VAL A 261 2.49 -10.82 11.13
CA VAL A 261 2.23 -11.28 9.77
C VAL A 261 3.54 -11.71 9.14
N MET A 262 3.60 -12.92 8.61
CA MET A 262 4.82 -13.48 8.00
C MET A 262 4.53 -14.13 6.66
N GLY A 263 5.47 -14.04 5.73
CA GLY A 263 5.46 -14.76 4.47
C GLY A 263 5.83 -16.24 4.65
N GLN A 264 5.53 -17.07 3.66
CA GLN A 264 5.82 -18.53 3.71
C GLN A 264 7.32 -18.84 3.66
N ASP A 265 8.13 -17.99 3.03
CA ASP A 265 9.55 -18.23 2.75
C ASP A 265 10.49 -17.65 3.81
N VAL A 266 9.96 -17.26 4.96
CA VAL A 266 10.78 -16.74 6.07
C VAL A 266 11.54 -17.86 6.74
N ARG A 267 12.87 -17.79 6.69
CA ARG A 267 13.78 -18.78 7.28
C ARG A 267 14.57 -18.21 8.45
N ILE A 268 14.91 -19.08 9.38
CA ILE A 268 15.73 -18.74 10.54
C ILE A 268 16.98 -19.64 10.54
N SER A 269 18.16 -18.99 10.70
CA SER A 269 19.42 -19.72 10.98
C SER A 269 19.53 -20.15 12.44
N ARG A 270 20.53 -20.97 12.72
CA ARG A 270 20.83 -21.42 14.09
C ARG A 270 20.97 -20.24 15.04
N VAL A 271 20.16 -20.22 16.06
CA VAL A 271 20.18 -19.17 17.09
C VAL A 271 19.68 -19.73 18.41
N ALA A 272 20.21 -19.23 19.51
CA ALA A 272 19.68 -19.46 20.84
C ALA A 272 19.26 -18.08 21.42
N VAL A 273 18.01 -17.97 21.85
CA VAL A 273 17.47 -16.77 22.46
C VAL A 273 16.91 -17.14 23.84
N ALA A 274 17.26 -16.36 24.83
CA ALA A 274 16.70 -16.48 26.20
C ALA A 274 16.01 -15.17 26.55
N GLN A 275 14.73 -15.24 26.92
CA GLN A 275 13.96 -14.09 27.37
C GLN A 275 13.14 -14.45 28.61
N GLY A 276 13.42 -13.77 29.72
CA GLY A 276 12.78 -14.08 30.98
C GLY A 276 13.10 -15.52 31.45
N ASN A 277 12.07 -16.34 31.53
CA ASN A 277 12.15 -17.78 31.87
C ASN A 277 12.07 -18.72 30.65
N LEU A 278 12.05 -18.17 29.44
CA LEU A 278 11.97 -18.93 28.19
C LEU A 278 13.33 -18.97 27.50
N THR A 279 13.79 -20.16 27.10
CA THR A 279 14.98 -20.37 26.30
C THR A 279 14.57 -21.08 25.00
N LEU A 280 14.83 -20.44 23.85
CA LEU A 280 14.63 -21.00 22.52
C LEU A 280 15.98 -21.34 21.90
N ARG A 281 16.16 -22.60 21.47
CA ARG A 281 17.36 -23.07 20.76
C ARG A 281 16.95 -23.76 19.46
N ILE A 282 17.51 -23.32 18.37
CA ILE A 282 17.29 -23.86 17.03
C ILE A 282 18.62 -24.47 16.56
N GLU A 283 18.64 -25.78 16.27
CA GLU A 283 19.82 -26.48 15.78
C GLU A 283 19.47 -27.29 14.51
N GLU A 284 20.35 -27.24 13.54
CA GLU A 284 20.28 -28.11 12.34
C GLU A 284 21.22 -29.31 12.53
N THR A 285 20.67 -30.50 12.51
CA THR A 285 21.44 -31.73 12.56
C THR A 285 21.19 -32.50 11.26
N PRO A 286 22.19 -32.63 10.37
CA PRO A 286 22.04 -33.46 9.17
C PRO A 286 21.92 -34.93 9.54
N VAL A 287 20.84 -35.56 9.09
CA VAL A 287 20.65 -37.00 9.21
C VAL A 287 21.03 -37.66 7.89
N VAL A 288 21.96 -38.62 7.98
CA VAL A 288 22.38 -39.41 6.82
C VAL A 288 21.45 -40.61 6.69
N SER A 289 20.64 -40.64 5.64
CA SER A 289 19.88 -41.87 5.28
C SER A 289 20.73 -42.71 4.37
N GLN A 290 21.19 -43.87 4.89
CA GLN A 290 21.93 -44.86 4.10
C GLN A 290 21.00 -46.00 3.69
N PRO A 291 21.10 -46.46 2.43
CA PRO A 291 20.42 -47.69 2.02
C PRO A 291 20.89 -48.88 2.84
N ASN A 292 20.02 -49.86 3.02
CA ASN A 292 20.41 -51.15 3.65
C ASN A 292 21.58 -51.80 2.89
N PRO A 293 22.49 -52.52 3.59
CA PRO A 293 23.55 -53.25 2.92
C PRO A 293 22.96 -54.17 1.85
N PHE A 294 23.46 -54.03 0.61
CA PHE A 294 23.01 -54.76 -0.61
C PHE A 294 21.77 -54.19 -1.31
N ALA A 295 21.29 -52.95 -0.99
CA ALA A 295 20.29 -52.25 -1.80
C ALA A 295 20.98 -51.25 -2.72
N GLU A 296 20.55 -51.17 -3.99
CA GLU A 296 20.94 -50.10 -4.91
C GLU A 296 20.23 -48.80 -4.51
N GLY A 297 20.98 -47.83 -4.00
CA GLY A 297 20.48 -46.51 -3.62
C GLY A 297 21.63 -45.58 -3.27
N GLU A 298 21.45 -44.29 -3.50
CA GLU A 298 22.43 -43.26 -3.14
C GLU A 298 22.19 -42.76 -1.70
N THR A 299 23.29 -42.42 -1.00
CA THR A 299 23.23 -41.78 0.32
C THR A 299 22.71 -40.38 0.18
N ILE A 300 21.56 -40.05 0.79
CA ILE A 300 20.96 -38.73 0.78
C ILE A 300 21.15 -38.08 2.15
N LEU A 301 21.69 -36.86 2.15
CA LEU A 301 21.74 -35.99 3.31
C LEU A 301 20.40 -35.25 3.43
N LEU A 302 19.64 -35.62 4.45
CA LEU A 302 18.39 -34.89 4.78
C LEU A 302 18.68 -33.91 5.92
N PRO A 303 18.55 -32.61 5.70
CA PRO A 303 18.63 -31.63 6.79
C PRO A 303 17.45 -31.87 7.75
N ARG A 304 17.76 -32.09 9.00
CA ARG A 304 16.78 -32.22 10.08
C ARG A 304 17.01 -31.08 11.05
N THR A 305 16.02 -30.25 11.28
CA THR A 305 16.09 -29.17 12.26
C THR A 305 15.37 -29.59 13.53
N SER A 306 16.02 -29.43 14.67
CA SER A 306 15.38 -29.55 15.97
C SER A 306 15.25 -28.18 16.60
N VAL A 307 14.06 -27.88 17.11
CA VAL A 307 13.78 -26.69 17.90
C VAL A 307 13.53 -27.14 19.33
N ASP A 308 14.39 -26.71 20.26
CA ASP A 308 14.25 -26.97 21.68
C ASP A 308 13.79 -25.70 22.39
N ILE A 309 12.63 -25.77 23.05
CA ILE A 309 12.06 -24.66 23.80
C ILE A 309 11.92 -25.10 25.25
N GLN A 310 12.67 -24.46 26.15
CA GLN A 310 12.65 -24.73 27.57
C GLN A 310 11.95 -23.61 28.32
N ASN A 311 10.85 -23.94 28.96
CA ASN A 311 10.21 -23.10 29.98
C ASN A 311 10.71 -23.52 31.40
N ALA A 312 10.60 -22.65 32.38
CA ALA A 312 11.01 -22.92 33.79
C ALA A 312 10.53 -24.30 34.28
N PRO A 313 11.21 -24.94 35.26
CA PRO A 313 11.08 -26.35 35.59
C PRO A 313 9.62 -26.75 35.87
N GLY A 314 9.04 -27.55 34.98
CA GLY A 314 7.73 -28.16 35.16
C GLY A 314 6.86 -28.30 33.90
N THR A 315 7.21 -27.71 32.75
CA THR A 315 6.37 -27.78 31.54
C THR A 315 7.17 -28.38 30.36
N GLY A 316 6.59 -29.36 29.69
CA GLY A 316 7.26 -30.31 28.79
C GLY A 316 7.93 -29.69 27.58
N LEU A 317 8.95 -30.40 27.11
CA LEU A 317 9.64 -30.21 25.83
C LEU A 317 8.67 -30.36 24.68
N ALA A 318 8.54 -29.35 23.84
CA ALA A 318 7.87 -29.46 22.55
C ALA A 318 8.96 -29.60 21.48
N GLU A 319 9.09 -30.80 20.91
CA GLU A 319 9.94 -31.06 19.72
C GLU A 319 9.16 -30.67 18.47
N ILE A 320 9.63 -29.66 17.76
CA ILE A 320 9.07 -29.24 16.47
C ILE A 320 9.95 -29.86 15.38
N SER A 321 9.43 -30.88 14.71
CA SER A 321 10.10 -31.57 13.62
C SER A 321 9.74 -30.88 12.29
N GLY A 322 10.68 -30.16 11.68
CA GLY A 322 10.47 -29.53 10.38
C GLY A 322 11.54 -28.51 10.02
N GLY A 323 11.74 -28.18 8.76
CA GLY A 323 12.76 -27.21 8.33
C GLY A 323 12.57 -25.82 8.96
N THR A 324 13.62 -25.05 9.05
CA THR A 324 13.78 -23.71 9.67
C THR A 324 12.77 -22.64 9.23
N ASN A 325 11.50 -22.96 9.15
CA ASN A 325 10.47 -22.01 8.81
C ASN A 325 9.98 -21.28 10.06
N LEU A 326 9.97 -19.92 10.01
CA LEU A 326 9.50 -19.10 11.12
C LEU A 326 8.09 -19.47 11.58
N SER A 327 7.21 -19.91 10.67
CA SER A 327 5.83 -20.28 11.00
C SER A 327 5.74 -21.42 12.02
N GLU A 328 6.66 -22.39 11.96
CA GLU A 328 6.72 -23.50 12.89
C GLU A 328 7.19 -23.05 14.28
N VAL A 329 8.17 -22.14 14.31
CA VAL A 329 8.67 -21.57 15.56
C VAL A 329 7.57 -20.73 16.25
N VAL A 330 6.85 -19.92 15.51
CA VAL A 330 5.73 -19.10 16.05
C VAL A 330 4.59 -20.01 16.51
N ALA A 331 4.27 -21.07 15.77
CA ALA A 331 3.26 -22.04 16.19
C ALA A 331 3.66 -22.75 17.48
N GLY A 332 4.93 -23.12 17.62
CA GLY A 332 5.47 -23.71 18.84
C GLY A 332 5.41 -22.79 20.05
N LEU A 333 5.82 -21.53 19.88
CA LEU A 333 5.74 -20.50 20.94
C LEU A 333 4.28 -20.24 21.34
N ASN A 334 3.37 -20.20 20.37
CA ASN A 334 1.95 -20.01 20.62
C ASN A 334 1.32 -21.20 21.38
N ALA A 335 1.72 -22.43 21.03
CA ALA A 335 1.29 -23.64 21.73
C ALA A 335 1.75 -23.68 23.21
N LEU A 336 2.87 -23.01 23.52
CA LEU A 336 3.39 -22.85 24.89
C LEU A 336 2.73 -21.69 25.66
N GLY A 337 1.82 -20.95 25.01
CA GLY A 337 1.10 -19.83 25.65
C GLY A 337 1.96 -18.56 25.81
N VAL A 338 3.00 -18.38 25.00
CA VAL A 338 3.81 -17.14 25.00
C VAL A 338 2.94 -15.97 24.57
N ALA A 339 3.00 -14.87 25.33
CA ALA A 339 2.21 -13.68 24.97
C ALA A 339 2.69 -13.06 23.64
N PRO A 340 1.79 -12.47 22.82
CA PRO A 340 2.17 -11.87 21.55
C PRO A 340 3.30 -10.85 21.62
N HIS A 341 3.34 -10.04 22.69
CA HIS A 341 4.43 -9.07 22.89
C HIS A 341 5.78 -9.74 23.10
N ASP A 342 5.83 -10.82 23.87
CA ASP A 342 7.07 -11.57 24.13
C ASP A 342 7.56 -12.25 22.84
N MET A 343 6.64 -12.76 22.00
CA MET A 343 6.98 -13.29 20.68
C MET A 343 7.61 -12.22 19.76
N ILE A 344 7.07 -11.01 19.77
CA ILE A 344 7.63 -9.89 19.00
C ILE A 344 9.04 -9.56 19.45
N ASP A 345 9.29 -9.55 20.78
CA ASP A 345 10.61 -9.24 21.33
C ASP A 345 11.64 -10.38 21.05
N ILE A 346 11.18 -11.63 21.04
CA ILE A 346 11.99 -12.77 20.61
C ILE A 346 12.36 -12.61 19.12
N LEU A 347 11.40 -12.29 18.26
CA LEU A 347 11.64 -12.09 16.83
C LEU A 347 12.60 -10.93 16.56
N LYS A 348 12.48 -9.81 17.30
CA LYS A 348 13.44 -8.71 17.24
C LYS A 348 14.85 -9.16 17.62
N SER A 349 14.97 -9.96 18.66
CA SER A 349 16.26 -10.48 19.12
C SER A 349 16.90 -11.40 18.09
N ILE A 350 16.10 -12.27 17.44
CA ILE A 350 16.54 -13.15 16.35
C ILE A 350 17.00 -12.31 15.15
N ASN A 351 16.23 -11.26 14.80
CA ASN A 351 16.61 -10.35 13.71
C ASN A 351 17.89 -9.57 14.05
N ALA A 352 18.02 -9.05 15.26
CA ALA A 352 19.21 -8.34 15.72
C ALA A 352 20.47 -9.24 15.74
N ALA A 353 20.30 -10.52 16.02
CA ALA A 353 21.36 -11.53 15.91
C ALA A 353 21.75 -11.90 14.47
N GLY A 354 21.02 -11.37 13.45
CA GLY A 354 21.25 -11.68 12.05
C GLY A 354 20.81 -13.09 11.63
N ALA A 355 20.04 -13.77 12.48
CA ALA A 355 19.59 -15.13 12.22
C ALA A 355 18.24 -15.20 11.45
N LEU A 356 17.55 -14.09 11.24
CA LEU A 356 16.33 -14.01 10.47
C LEU A 356 16.64 -13.63 9.04
N HIS A 357 16.32 -14.52 8.08
CA HIS A 357 16.48 -14.28 6.64
C HIS A 357 15.19 -13.70 6.06
N ALA A 358 14.83 -12.51 6.47
CA ALA A 358 13.65 -11.78 6.01
C ALA A 358 13.79 -10.29 6.31
N GLU A 359 13.05 -9.47 5.57
CA GLU A 359 12.87 -8.07 5.90
C GLU A 359 11.95 -7.96 7.13
N PHE A 360 12.44 -7.35 8.20
CA PHE A 360 11.71 -7.19 9.44
C PHE A 360 11.16 -5.76 9.56
N VAL A 361 9.83 -5.62 9.54
CA VAL A 361 9.13 -4.33 9.59
C VAL A 361 8.33 -4.22 10.88
N VAL A 362 8.50 -3.12 11.60
CA VAL A 362 7.76 -2.79 12.83
C VAL A 362 6.83 -1.63 12.54
N ASN A 363 5.55 -1.80 12.83
CA ASN A 363 4.51 -0.77 12.75
C ASN A 363 4.05 -0.32 14.12
#